data_5694f33c54ca15316c1b5a2ed042c9ab
#
_entry.id   5694f33c54ca15316c1b5a2ed042c9ab
#
_cell.length_a   1.000
_cell.length_b   1.000
_cell.length_c   1.000
_cell.angle_alpha   90.00
_cell.angle_beta   90.00
_cell.angle_gamma   90.00
#
_symmetry.space_group_name_H-M   'P 1'
#
loop_
_entity.id
_entity.type
_entity.pdbx_description
1 polymer ?
#
loop_
_entity_poly.entity_id
_entity_poly.type
_entity_poly.pdbx_seq_one_letter_code
_entity_poly.pdbx_strand_id
1 'polypeptide(L)'
;MLPWNRPVRTRRARRTLTALLLVVAAFAAPTATATAATPTAETATSRGWNDYTCKPSAAHPRPVVLVHGTFGNSIDNWLVLAPYLVNRGYCVFSLDYGQLPGVPLFNGLGPIEKSAGQLDVFVDKVLAATGAPKADLVGHSQGGMMPNYYLKFLGGAAKVNALVGIAPDNHGTTLLGLTKLLPYFPGAEDLLTAATPGLADQVAGSAFMTKLNAGADTVPGVRYTVIATRYDEVVTPYRTQYLDGPNVRNVLLQDLCAADLSEHVAIGTIDRIAFHEVENALDPAHATPTNCLSVIG
;
A
#
# COMPACT_ATOMS: atom_id res chain seq x y z
N MET A 1 -59.22 -6.26 36.49
CA MET A 1 -59.32 -5.91 37.90
C MET A 1 -58.30 -4.87 38.26
N LEU A 2 -58.76 -3.83 38.93
CA LEU A 2 -58.24 -2.49 39.13
C LEU A 2 -56.91 -2.39 39.90
N PRO A 3 -56.38 -1.14 39.92
CA PRO A 3 -54.96 -0.81 40.11
C PRO A 3 -54.62 -0.39 41.56
N TRP A 4 -53.38 -0.25 41.88
CA TRP A 4 -52.94 0.42 43.09
C TRP A 4 -51.95 1.54 42.81
N ASN A 5 -52.49 2.75 42.92
CA ASN A 5 -51.76 4.03 43.05
C ASN A 5 -51.29 4.22 44.49
N ARG A 6 -50.02 4.63 44.69
CA ARG A 6 -49.58 5.29 45.92
C ARG A 6 -48.70 6.50 45.60
N PRO A 7 -48.97 7.66 46.20
CA PRO A 7 -48.23 8.87 45.95
C PRO A 7 -46.94 8.99 46.81
N VAL A 8 -45.89 9.52 46.19
CA VAL A 8 -44.64 9.85 46.88
C VAL A 8 -44.68 11.29 47.41
N ARG A 9 -44.49 11.41 48.71
CA ARG A 9 -44.42 12.68 49.42
C ARG A 9 -43.09 13.37 49.20
N THR A 10 -43.12 14.59 48.71
CA THR A 10 -41.99 15.53 48.65
C THR A 10 -41.76 16.18 50.01
N ARG A 11 -40.58 15.98 50.62
CA ARG A 11 -40.11 16.77 51.71
C ARG A 11 -39.25 17.94 51.20
N ARG A 12 -39.76 19.16 51.38
CA ARG A 12 -38.99 20.41 51.25
C ARG A 12 -38.07 20.56 52.44
N ALA A 13 -36.77 20.60 52.27
CA ALA A 13 -35.81 21.06 53.26
C ALA A 13 -35.46 22.52 52.97
N ARG A 14 -35.82 23.40 53.91
CA ARG A 14 -35.37 24.81 53.96
C ARG A 14 -33.90 24.80 54.42
N ARG A 15 -33.01 25.41 53.70
CA ARG A 15 -31.66 25.77 54.15
C ARG A 15 -31.52 27.24 54.23
N THR A 16 -31.26 27.73 55.42
CA THR A 16 -30.96 29.11 55.83
C THR A 16 -29.63 29.58 55.23
N LEU A 17 -29.61 30.74 54.59
CA LEU A 17 -28.40 31.44 54.22
C LEU A 17 -27.76 32.10 55.43
N THR A 18 -26.50 31.82 55.69
CA THR A 18 -25.63 32.62 56.53
C THR A 18 -24.62 33.33 55.66
N ALA A 19 -24.71 34.64 55.62
CA ALA A 19 -23.76 35.48 54.87
C ALA A 19 -22.50 35.68 55.70
N LEU A 20 -21.36 35.30 55.12
CA LEU A 20 -20.03 35.61 55.66
C LEU A 20 -19.34 36.58 54.69
N LEU A 21 -19.17 37.84 55.15
CA LEU A 21 -18.40 38.87 54.48
C LEU A 21 -16.89 38.58 54.69
N LEU A 22 -16.18 38.25 53.61
CA LEU A 22 -14.72 38.23 53.55
C LEU A 22 -14.24 39.36 52.69
N VAL A 23 -13.54 40.30 53.31
CA VAL A 23 -12.79 41.38 52.64
C VAL A 23 -11.52 40.74 52.05
N VAL A 24 -11.38 40.79 50.73
CA VAL A 24 -10.15 40.35 50.04
C VAL A 24 -9.47 41.57 49.43
N ALA A 25 -8.29 41.88 49.94
CA ALA A 25 -7.41 42.92 49.42
C ALA A 25 -6.90 42.51 48.01
N ALA A 26 -7.09 43.39 47.04
CA ALA A 26 -6.64 43.24 45.68
C ALA A 26 -5.13 43.53 45.57
N PHE A 27 -4.32 42.47 45.35
CA PHE A 27 -2.99 42.64 44.79
C PHE A 27 -3.08 42.56 43.25
N ALA A 28 -2.84 43.70 42.60
CA ALA A 28 -2.71 43.76 41.16
C ALA A 28 -1.36 43.18 40.75
N ALA A 29 -1.36 41.97 40.18
CA ALA A 29 -0.23 41.40 39.44
C ALA A 29 -0.39 41.74 37.95
N PRO A 30 0.71 42.06 37.23
CA PRO A 30 0.60 42.35 35.81
C PRO A 30 0.29 41.05 35.06
N THR A 31 -0.84 41.05 34.34
CA THR A 31 -1.23 39.98 33.43
C THR A 31 -0.34 40.05 32.18
N ALA A 32 0.65 39.20 32.11
CA ALA A 32 1.31 38.91 30.83
C ALA A 32 0.28 38.15 29.95
N THR A 33 -0.20 38.80 28.90
CA THR A 33 -0.99 38.18 27.84
C THR A 33 -0.09 37.21 27.08
N ALA A 34 -0.12 35.93 27.46
CA ALA A 34 0.38 34.89 26.63
C ALA A 34 -0.58 34.75 25.43
N THR A 35 -0.16 35.24 24.26
CA THR A 35 -0.79 34.93 22.99
C THR A 35 -0.61 33.40 22.78
N ALA A 36 -1.68 32.67 23.05
CA ALA A 36 -1.75 31.28 22.63
C ALA A 36 -1.70 31.27 21.10
N ALA A 37 -0.53 30.85 20.56
CA ALA A 37 -0.43 30.51 19.16
C ALA A 37 -1.41 29.35 18.92
N THR A 38 -2.47 29.62 18.18
CA THR A 38 -3.36 28.58 17.63
C THR A 38 -2.46 27.63 16.87
N PRO A 39 -2.43 26.31 17.16
CA PRO A 39 -1.75 25.38 16.29
C PRO A 39 -2.51 25.44 14.97
N THR A 40 -1.90 26.05 13.95
CA THR A 40 -2.29 25.81 12.57
C THR A 40 -2.26 24.30 12.42
N ALA A 41 -3.41 23.70 12.16
CA ALA A 41 -3.46 22.34 11.66
C ALA A 41 -2.63 22.35 10.35
N GLU A 42 -1.33 22.06 10.46
CA GLU A 42 -0.57 21.59 9.33
C GLU A 42 -1.36 20.39 8.81
N THR A 43 -2.02 20.59 7.69
CA THR A 43 -2.43 19.47 6.84
C THR A 43 -1.22 18.56 6.79
N ALA A 44 -1.34 17.39 7.41
CA ALA A 44 -0.35 16.34 7.33
C ALA A 44 -0.30 15.84 5.88
N THR A 45 0.25 16.65 5.00
CA THR A 45 0.85 16.16 3.77
C THR A 45 1.95 15.25 4.27
N SER A 46 1.78 13.95 4.03
CA SER A 46 2.73 12.91 4.43
C SER A 46 4.11 13.31 3.91
N ARG A 47 4.91 13.93 4.79
CA ARG A 47 6.30 14.25 4.47
C ARG A 47 6.95 12.94 4.07
N GLY A 48 7.37 12.82 2.80
CA GLY A 48 8.09 11.67 2.31
C GLY A 48 7.39 10.79 1.28
N TRP A 49 6.07 10.94 1.01
CA TRP A 49 5.42 10.27 -0.12
C TRP A 49 5.37 11.20 -1.33
N ASN A 50 6.02 10.77 -2.44
CA ASN A 50 6.27 11.57 -3.64
C ASN A 50 6.99 12.91 -3.35
N ASP A 51 7.75 12.96 -2.26
CA ASP A 51 8.61 14.08 -1.92
C ASP A 51 10.00 13.89 -2.56
N TYR A 52 10.21 14.52 -3.70
CA TYR A 52 11.48 14.46 -4.44
C TYR A 52 12.66 15.18 -3.74
N THR A 53 12.41 15.84 -2.60
CA THR A 53 13.46 16.37 -1.73
C THR A 53 13.94 15.34 -0.70
N CYS A 54 13.22 14.23 -0.52
CA CYS A 54 13.57 13.15 0.40
C CYS A 54 14.94 12.57 0.05
N LYS A 55 15.79 12.41 1.07
CA LYS A 55 17.09 11.74 0.96
C LYS A 55 17.07 10.46 1.79
N PRO A 56 17.36 9.31 1.16
CA PRO A 56 17.48 8.04 1.87
C PRO A 56 18.48 8.14 3.03
N SER A 57 18.12 7.54 4.17
CA SER A 57 18.98 7.50 5.35
C SER A 57 19.97 6.34 5.31
N ALA A 58 20.91 6.30 6.22
CA ALA A 58 21.82 5.16 6.36
C ALA A 58 21.07 3.86 6.75
N ALA A 59 19.98 3.98 7.52
CA ALA A 59 19.12 2.84 7.89
C ALA A 59 18.31 2.35 6.68
N HIS A 60 17.82 3.24 5.83
CA HIS A 60 17.02 2.91 4.63
C HIS A 60 17.68 3.57 3.40
N PRO A 61 18.78 2.99 2.87
CA PRO A 61 19.62 3.64 1.86
C PRO A 61 19.05 3.65 0.45
N ARG A 62 17.86 3.08 0.26
CA ARG A 62 17.19 2.99 -1.04
C ARG A 62 15.79 3.58 -0.97
N PRO A 63 15.36 4.37 -1.98
CA PRO A 63 13.97 4.76 -2.12
C PRO A 63 13.12 3.56 -2.49
N VAL A 64 11.86 3.56 -2.06
CA VAL A 64 10.84 2.58 -2.39
C VAL A 64 9.94 3.15 -3.48
N VAL A 65 9.78 2.42 -4.58
CA VAL A 65 8.84 2.73 -5.66
C VAL A 65 7.66 1.77 -5.60
N LEU A 66 6.47 2.33 -5.41
CA LEU A 66 5.20 1.61 -5.33
C LEU A 66 4.54 1.56 -6.70
N VAL A 67 4.15 0.35 -7.15
CA VAL A 67 3.61 0.08 -8.48
C VAL A 67 2.22 -0.55 -8.34
N HIS A 68 1.17 0.22 -8.66
CA HIS A 68 -0.23 -0.18 -8.45
C HIS A 68 -0.69 -1.36 -9.31
N GLY A 69 -1.82 -1.96 -8.97
CA GLY A 69 -2.46 -3.02 -9.75
C GLY A 69 -3.35 -2.49 -10.89
N THR A 70 -3.94 -3.43 -11.62
CA THR A 70 -4.92 -3.16 -12.67
C THR A 70 -6.09 -2.33 -12.13
N PHE A 71 -6.53 -1.34 -12.88
CA PHE A 71 -7.54 -0.32 -12.55
C PHE A 71 -7.12 0.68 -11.46
N GLY A 72 -6.10 0.41 -10.66
CA GLY A 72 -5.62 1.28 -9.59
C GLY A 72 -4.88 2.52 -10.11
N ASN A 73 -4.40 3.32 -9.17
CA ASN A 73 -3.56 4.49 -9.44
C ASN A 73 -2.51 4.69 -8.33
N SER A 74 -1.66 5.68 -8.52
CA SER A 74 -0.56 6.01 -7.61
C SER A 74 -0.99 6.42 -6.20
N ILE A 75 -2.27 6.65 -5.96
CA ILE A 75 -2.80 7.11 -4.68
C ILE A 75 -3.65 6.01 -4.02
N ASP A 76 -4.73 5.55 -4.67
CA ASP A 76 -5.75 4.69 -4.06
C ASP A 76 -5.20 3.33 -3.61
N ASN A 77 -4.30 2.75 -4.37
CA ASN A 77 -3.67 1.47 -4.02
C ASN A 77 -2.79 1.58 -2.74
N TRP A 78 -2.30 2.80 -2.42
CA TRP A 78 -1.22 3.00 -1.46
C TRP A 78 -1.58 3.85 -0.24
N LEU A 79 -2.86 4.18 -0.05
CA LEU A 79 -3.34 5.04 1.05
C LEU A 79 -2.90 4.57 2.45
N VAL A 80 -2.64 3.28 2.63
CA VAL A 80 -2.20 2.73 3.91
C VAL A 80 -0.71 2.37 3.89
N LEU A 81 -0.23 1.67 2.85
CA LEU A 81 1.16 1.22 2.78
C LEU A 81 2.15 2.38 2.65
N ALA A 82 1.85 3.41 1.82
CA ALA A 82 2.79 4.50 1.64
C ALA A 82 3.04 5.28 2.94
N PRO A 83 2.02 5.73 3.70
CA PRO A 83 2.23 6.33 5.02
C PRO A 83 2.89 5.37 6.02
N TYR A 84 2.56 4.07 5.97
CA TYR A 84 3.19 3.06 6.82
C TYR A 84 4.72 3.04 6.64
N LEU A 85 5.20 3.03 5.40
CA LEU A 85 6.64 3.05 5.09
C LEU A 85 7.28 4.41 5.37
N VAL A 86 6.60 5.51 5.04
CA VAL A 86 7.09 6.87 5.34
C VAL A 86 7.31 7.06 6.85
N ASN A 87 6.38 6.61 7.68
CA ASN A 87 6.50 6.71 9.14
C ASN A 87 7.65 5.87 9.70
N ARG A 88 8.17 4.92 8.91
CA ARG A 88 9.36 4.13 9.22
C ARG A 88 10.65 4.68 8.64
N GLY A 89 10.59 5.86 8.01
CA GLY A 89 11.75 6.58 7.51
C GLY A 89 12.18 6.24 6.09
N TYR A 90 11.34 5.54 5.32
CA TYR A 90 11.60 5.31 3.90
C TYR A 90 11.26 6.53 3.05
N CYS A 91 12.04 6.81 2.01
CA CYS A 91 11.64 7.68 0.90
C CYS A 91 10.74 6.89 -0.04
N VAL A 92 9.45 7.25 -0.14
CA VAL A 92 8.43 6.49 -0.86
C VAL A 92 7.92 7.27 -2.05
N PHE A 93 7.85 6.61 -3.20
CA PHE A 93 7.37 7.18 -4.46
C PHE A 93 6.37 6.24 -5.11
N SER A 94 5.39 6.77 -5.81
CA SER A 94 4.41 6.00 -6.56
C SER A 94 4.13 6.66 -7.90
N LEU A 95 3.81 5.86 -8.92
CA LEU A 95 3.55 6.34 -10.27
C LEU A 95 2.18 5.88 -10.76
N ASP A 96 1.63 6.63 -11.70
CA ASP A 96 0.56 6.17 -12.60
C ASP A 96 1.19 5.67 -13.90
N TYR A 97 0.70 4.53 -14.39
CA TYR A 97 1.17 3.91 -15.62
C TYR A 97 0.02 3.26 -16.38
N GLY A 98 0.21 3.03 -17.67
CA GLY A 98 -0.74 2.30 -18.48
C GLY A 98 -2.08 3.01 -18.69
N GLN A 99 -2.09 4.35 -18.72
CA GLN A 99 -3.26 5.15 -19.05
C GLN A 99 -3.71 4.89 -20.49
N LEU A 100 -5.02 4.85 -20.69
CA LEU A 100 -5.62 4.84 -22.03
C LEU A 100 -6.32 6.18 -22.33
N PRO A 101 -6.25 6.66 -23.58
CA PRO A 101 -7.00 7.85 -24.00
C PRO A 101 -8.50 7.68 -23.73
N GLY A 102 -9.12 8.68 -23.11
CA GLY A 102 -10.55 8.64 -22.77
C GLY A 102 -10.92 7.84 -21.52
N VAL A 103 -9.95 7.28 -20.80
CA VAL A 103 -10.15 6.51 -19.54
C VAL A 103 -9.37 7.17 -18.40
N PRO A 104 -9.85 8.29 -17.85
CA PRO A 104 -9.06 9.09 -16.90
C PRO A 104 -8.99 8.50 -15.49
N LEU A 105 -9.89 7.59 -15.11
CA LEU A 105 -10.02 7.10 -13.73
C LEU A 105 -9.22 5.82 -13.46
N PHE A 106 -8.97 5.02 -14.49
CA PHE A 106 -8.37 3.70 -14.36
C PHE A 106 -7.03 3.63 -15.09
N ASN A 107 -6.04 3.07 -14.43
CA ASN A 107 -4.70 2.88 -14.97
C ASN A 107 -4.32 1.39 -15.03
N GLY A 108 -3.12 1.07 -15.48
CA GLY A 108 -2.71 -0.32 -15.67
C GLY A 108 -3.41 -1.02 -16.84
N LEU A 109 -3.91 -0.26 -17.81
CA LEU A 109 -4.74 -0.73 -18.93
C LEU A 109 -4.00 -0.76 -20.26
N GLY A 110 -2.95 0.02 -20.41
CA GLY A 110 -2.10 0.05 -21.60
C GLY A 110 -1.25 -1.21 -21.74
N PRO A 111 -0.60 -1.43 -22.91
CA PRO A 111 0.30 -2.55 -23.13
C PRO A 111 1.36 -2.61 -22.02
N ILE A 112 1.55 -3.78 -21.40
CA ILE A 112 2.42 -3.92 -20.21
C ILE A 112 3.88 -3.61 -20.56
N GLU A 113 4.34 -3.92 -21.76
CA GLU A 113 5.68 -3.55 -22.21
C GLU A 113 5.90 -2.02 -22.19
N LYS A 114 4.90 -1.23 -22.60
CA LYS A 114 4.95 0.24 -22.53
C LYS A 114 4.90 0.73 -21.08
N SER A 115 4.09 0.09 -20.26
CA SER A 115 3.99 0.37 -18.82
C SER A 115 5.31 0.13 -18.11
N ALA A 116 6.03 -0.93 -18.46
CA ALA A 116 7.38 -1.20 -17.97
C ALA A 116 8.40 -0.12 -18.40
N GLY A 117 8.25 0.44 -19.62
CA GLY A 117 9.02 1.61 -20.05
C GLY A 117 8.71 2.89 -19.26
N GLN A 118 7.45 3.09 -18.86
CA GLN A 118 7.07 4.20 -17.97
C GLN A 118 7.70 4.02 -16.57
N LEU A 119 7.74 2.79 -16.05
CA LEU A 119 8.43 2.47 -14.79
C LEU A 119 9.93 2.76 -14.89
N ASP A 120 10.60 2.39 -15.98
CA ASP A 120 12.03 2.69 -16.19
C ASP A 120 12.32 4.18 -16.07
N VAL A 121 11.57 5.02 -16.80
CA VAL A 121 11.70 6.48 -16.74
C VAL A 121 11.42 7.02 -15.32
N PHE A 122 10.43 6.45 -14.63
CA PHE A 122 10.08 6.86 -13.28
C PHE A 122 11.19 6.50 -12.26
N VAL A 123 11.75 5.30 -12.35
CA VAL A 123 12.88 4.87 -11.51
C VAL A 123 14.08 5.79 -11.71
N ASP A 124 14.42 6.13 -12.96
CA ASP A 124 15.50 7.07 -13.25
C ASP A 124 15.27 8.44 -12.60
N LYS A 125 14.04 8.97 -12.67
CA LYS A 125 13.67 10.22 -11.99
C LYS A 125 13.84 10.13 -10.48
N VAL A 126 13.41 9.02 -9.86
CA VAL A 126 13.55 8.81 -8.41
C VAL A 126 15.01 8.70 -8.00
N LEU A 127 15.81 7.93 -8.72
CA LEU A 127 17.24 7.79 -8.43
C LEU A 127 17.99 9.13 -8.59
N ALA A 128 17.70 9.89 -9.64
CA ALA A 128 18.28 11.20 -9.84
C ALA A 128 17.93 12.19 -8.71
N ALA A 129 16.68 12.18 -8.23
CA ALA A 129 16.22 13.05 -7.15
C ALA A 129 16.81 12.66 -5.79
N THR A 130 16.87 11.35 -5.49
CA THR A 130 17.33 10.85 -4.19
C THR A 130 18.85 10.75 -4.08
N GLY A 131 19.55 10.57 -5.20
CA GLY A 131 20.98 10.28 -5.26
C GLY A 131 21.32 8.82 -4.91
N ALA A 132 20.32 7.96 -4.74
CA ALA A 132 20.55 6.55 -4.44
C ALA A 132 21.01 5.78 -5.69
N PRO A 133 21.90 4.77 -5.55
CA PRO A 133 22.39 3.98 -6.68
C PRO A 133 21.35 2.97 -7.18
N LYS A 134 20.43 2.55 -6.32
CA LYS A 134 19.37 1.58 -6.61
C LYS A 134 18.09 1.93 -5.84
N ALA A 135 16.96 1.49 -6.37
CA ALA A 135 15.66 1.51 -5.70
C ALA A 135 15.21 0.10 -5.27
N ASP A 136 14.27 0.02 -4.35
CA ASP A 136 13.48 -1.18 -4.08
C ASP A 136 12.08 -0.97 -4.68
N LEU A 137 11.51 -1.99 -5.33
CA LEU A 137 10.18 -1.94 -5.94
C LEU A 137 9.21 -2.75 -5.08
N VAL A 138 8.03 -2.20 -4.84
CA VAL A 138 6.91 -2.91 -4.21
C VAL A 138 5.69 -2.76 -5.12
N GLY A 139 5.15 -3.87 -5.58
CA GLY A 139 4.04 -3.86 -6.51
C GLY A 139 2.89 -4.77 -6.08
N HIS A 140 1.68 -4.38 -6.43
CA HIS A 140 0.47 -5.13 -6.18
C HIS A 140 -0.09 -5.67 -7.49
N SER A 141 -0.50 -6.95 -7.53
CA SER A 141 -1.14 -7.53 -8.71
C SER A 141 -0.27 -7.35 -9.99
N GLN A 142 -0.81 -6.79 -11.08
CA GLN A 142 -0.04 -6.41 -12.28
C GLN A 142 1.22 -5.62 -11.95
N GLY A 143 1.14 -4.71 -10.95
CA GLY A 143 2.30 -3.93 -10.50
C GLY A 143 3.38 -4.75 -9.80
N GLY A 144 3.06 -5.95 -9.34
CA GLY A 144 4.03 -6.93 -8.81
C GLY A 144 4.68 -7.76 -9.92
N MET A 145 4.00 -7.96 -11.05
CA MET A 145 4.47 -8.73 -12.19
C MET A 145 5.19 -7.87 -13.24
N MET A 146 4.61 -6.73 -13.66
CA MET A 146 5.15 -5.86 -14.72
C MET A 146 6.62 -5.47 -14.50
N PRO A 147 7.09 -5.19 -13.25
CA PRO A 147 8.50 -4.92 -13.00
C PRO A 147 9.45 -6.04 -13.44
N ASN A 148 9.01 -7.30 -13.49
CA ASN A 148 9.85 -8.40 -14.04
C ASN A 148 10.19 -8.17 -15.51
N TYR A 149 9.28 -7.59 -16.29
CA TYR A 149 9.59 -7.20 -17.67
C TYR A 149 10.66 -6.10 -17.71
N TYR A 150 10.55 -5.09 -16.88
CA TYR A 150 11.56 -4.03 -16.73
C TYR A 150 12.92 -4.59 -16.35
N LEU A 151 12.97 -5.53 -15.38
CA LEU A 151 14.20 -6.15 -14.90
C LEU A 151 14.86 -7.02 -15.99
N LYS A 152 14.08 -7.81 -16.71
CA LYS A 152 14.57 -8.77 -17.71
C LYS A 152 14.97 -8.13 -19.05
N PHE A 153 14.20 -7.12 -19.51
CA PHE A 153 14.29 -6.66 -20.90
C PHE A 153 14.68 -5.18 -21.06
N LEU A 154 14.59 -4.36 -19.99
CA LEU A 154 14.86 -2.92 -20.07
C LEU A 154 16.06 -2.49 -19.21
N GLY A 155 16.86 -3.44 -18.72
CA GLY A 155 18.08 -3.15 -17.96
C GLY A 155 17.82 -2.77 -16.49
N GLY A 156 16.62 -2.93 -15.97
CA GLY A 156 16.23 -2.58 -14.61
C GLY A 156 17.05 -3.25 -13.51
N ALA A 157 17.63 -4.43 -13.79
CA ALA A 157 18.48 -5.15 -12.82
C ALA A 157 19.69 -4.33 -12.32
N ALA A 158 20.19 -3.41 -13.12
CA ALA A 158 21.27 -2.50 -12.70
C ALA A 158 20.80 -1.44 -11.68
N LYS A 159 19.53 -1.07 -11.71
CA LYS A 159 18.92 0.04 -10.96
C LYS A 159 18.07 -0.42 -9.78
N VAL A 160 17.73 -1.72 -9.69
CA VAL A 160 16.84 -2.29 -8.66
C VAL A 160 17.64 -3.23 -7.76
N ASN A 161 17.35 -3.19 -6.46
CA ASN A 161 17.94 -4.08 -5.47
C ASN A 161 16.96 -5.19 -5.04
N ALA A 162 15.68 -4.87 -4.91
CA ALA A 162 14.65 -5.84 -4.56
C ALA A 162 13.33 -5.56 -5.29
N LEU A 163 12.60 -6.63 -5.61
CA LEU A 163 11.21 -6.60 -6.05
C LEU A 163 10.35 -7.39 -5.06
N VAL A 164 9.38 -6.71 -4.46
CA VAL A 164 8.37 -7.30 -3.59
C VAL A 164 7.03 -7.28 -4.32
N GLY A 165 6.51 -8.44 -4.70
CA GLY A 165 5.20 -8.58 -5.32
C GLY A 165 4.16 -9.00 -4.28
N ILE A 166 3.11 -8.21 -4.13
CA ILE A 166 1.94 -8.52 -3.31
C ILE A 166 0.86 -9.05 -4.25
N ALA A 167 0.45 -10.31 -4.09
CA ALA A 167 -0.50 -11.00 -4.97
C ALA A 167 -0.21 -10.82 -6.48
N PRO A 168 1.06 -10.96 -6.94
CA PRO A 168 1.43 -10.67 -8.32
C PRO A 168 0.91 -11.75 -9.27
N ASP A 169 0.53 -11.38 -10.47
CA ASP A 169 0.13 -12.31 -11.53
C ASP A 169 1.34 -12.77 -12.38
N ASN A 170 2.41 -13.22 -11.72
CA ASN A 170 3.70 -13.55 -12.34
C ASN A 170 3.61 -14.56 -13.52
N HIS A 171 2.69 -15.52 -13.44
CA HIS A 171 2.43 -16.49 -14.52
C HIS A 171 1.07 -16.25 -15.19
N GLY A 172 0.52 -15.04 -15.01
CA GLY A 172 -0.75 -14.63 -15.55
C GLY A 172 -1.95 -15.10 -14.73
N THR A 173 -3.11 -14.66 -15.18
CA THR A 173 -4.42 -15.01 -14.63
C THR A 173 -5.39 -15.35 -15.75
N THR A 174 -6.67 -15.48 -15.44
CA THR A 174 -7.74 -15.69 -16.41
C THR A 174 -8.59 -14.44 -16.59
N LEU A 175 -9.28 -14.29 -17.72
CA LEU A 175 -10.27 -13.22 -17.88
C LEU A 175 -11.34 -13.29 -16.80
N LEU A 176 -11.77 -14.51 -16.40
CA LEU A 176 -12.70 -14.68 -15.29
C LEU A 176 -12.12 -14.19 -13.95
N GLY A 177 -10.83 -14.41 -13.70
CA GLY A 177 -10.14 -13.85 -12.54
C GLY A 177 -10.19 -12.33 -12.56
N LEU A 178 -9.87 -11.70 -13.69
CA LEU A 178 -9.92 -10.24 -13.81
C LEU A 178 -11.31 -9.65 -13.57
N THR A 179 -12.41 -10.38 -13.87
CA THR A 179 -13.77 -9.89 -13.55
C THR A 179 -14.01 -9.74 -12.04
N LYS A 180 -13.24 -10.44 -11.19
CA LYS A 180 -13.34 -10.34 -9.74
C LYS A 180 -12.89 -8.99 -9.20
N LEU A 181 -12.20 -8.19 -10.00
CA LEU A 181 -11.83 -6.80 -9.65
C LEU A 181 -13.01 -5.83 -9.76
N LEU A 182 -14.03 -6.11 -10.58
CA LEU A 182 -15.12 -5.17 -10.86
C LEU A 182 -15.86 -4.65 -9.62
N PRO A 183 -16.14 -5.44 -8.57
CA PRO A 183 -16.81 -4.92 -7.37
C PRO A 183 -16.02 -3.79 -6.67
N TYR A 184 -14.71 -3.74 -6.85
CA TYR A 184 -13.82 -2.74 -6.25
C TYR A 184 -13.61 -1.51 -7.14
N PHE A 185 -13.92 -1.63 -8.45
CA PHE A 185 -13.72 -0.59 -9.46
C PHE A 185 -15.00 -0.32 -10.27
N PRO A 186 -16.04 0.29 -9.65
CA PRO A 186 -17.30 0.59 -10.34
C PRO A 186 -17.07 1.43 -11.59
N GLY A 187 -17.68 1.05 -12.70
CA GLY A 187 -17.52 1.70 -14.01
C GLY A 187 -16.40 1.12 -14.88
N ALA A 188 -15.71 0.06 -14.41
CA ALA A 188 -14.68 -0.63 -15.19
C ALA A 188 -15.24 -1.76 -16.08
N GLU A 189 -16.55 -2.04 -16.04
CA GLU A 189 -17.20 -3.17 -16.72
C GLU A 189 -16.96 -3.14 -18.23
N ASP A 190 -17.09 -1.98 -18.84
CA ASP A 190 -16.91 -1.82 -20.29
C ASP A 190 -15.46 -2.05 -20.73
N LEU A 191 -14.48 -1.87 -19.83
CA LEU A 191 -13.07 -2.07 -20.12
C LEU A 191 -12.69 -3.55 -20.27
N LEU A 192 -13.43 -4.45 -19.66
CA LEU A 192 -13.24 -5.90 -19.85
C LEU A 192 -13.72 -6.37 -21.21
N THR A 193 -14.72 -5.71 -21.79
CA THR A 193 -15.27 -6.05 -23.11
C THR A 193 -14.54 -5.34 -24.25
N ALA A 194 -13.97 -4.17 -23.98
CA ALA A 194 -13.11 -3.46 -24.92
C ALA A 194 -11.73 -4.12 -24.91
N ALA A 195 -11.22 -4.65 -26.00
CA ALA A 195 -9.92 -5.32 -26.11
C ALA A 195 -8.75 -4.51 -25.49
N THR A 196 -8.81 -4.37 -24.17
CA THR A 196 -7.90 -3.54 -23.36
C THR A 196 -6.55 -4.25 -23.27
N PRO A 197 -5.47 -3.69 -23.84
CA PRO A 197 -4.20 -4.38 -23.99
C PRO A 197 -3.62 -4.93 -22.69
N GLY A 198 -3.64 -4.13 -21.62
CA GLY A 198 -3.10 -4.56 -20.32
C GLY A 198 -3.86 -5.73 -19.70
N LEU A 199 -5.19 -5.85 -19.95
CA LEU A 199 -5.96 -7.03 -19.50
C LEU A 199 -5.64 -8.25 -20.34
N ALA A 200 -5.52 -8.09 -21.67
CA ALA A 200 -5.15 -9.19 -22.57
C ALA A 200 -3.74 -9.72 -22.28
N ASP A 201 -2.79 -8.83 -21.99
CA ASP A 201 -1.41 -9.20 -21.67
C ASP A 201 -1.34 -10.07 -20.40
N GLN A 202 -2.19 -9.82 -19.37
CA GLN A 202 -2.22 -10.57 -18.11
C GLN A 202 -2.78 -12.00 -18.24
N VAL A 203 -3.43 -12.33 -19.36
CA VAL A 203 -4.01 -13.66 -19.52
C VAL A 203 -2.88 -14.70 -19.65
N ALA A 204 -2.98 -15.76 -18.85
CA ALA A 204 -2.05 -16.88 -18.90
C ALA A 204 -1.95 -17.44 -20.32
N GLY A 205 -0.73 -17.60 -20.84
CA GLY A 205 -0.48 -18.05 -22.21
C GLY A 205 -0.58 -16.95 -23.27
N SER A 206 -0.85 -15.70 -22.92
CA SER A 206 -0.71 -14.58 -23.84
C SER A 206 0.70 -14.48 -24.41
N ALA A 207 0.86 -13.77 -25.51
CA ALA A 207 2.18 -13.54 -26.09
C ALA A 207 3.13 -12.83 -25.10
N PHE A 208 2.58 -11.85 -24.34
CA PHE A 208 3.32 -11.17 -23.29
C PHE A 208 3.76 -12.12 -22.18
N MET A 209 2.86 -12.92 -21.60
CA MET A 209 3.18 -13.87 -20.53
C MET A 209 4.15 -14.95 -21.00
N THR A 210 3.99 -15.44 -22.23
CA THR A 210 4.92 -16.40 -22.82
C THR A 210 6.33 -15.82 -22.94
N LYS A 211 6.46 -14.58 -23.38
CA LYS A 211 7.73 -13.86 -23.46
C LYS A 211 8.32 -13.60 -22.07
N LEU A 212 7.50 -13.10 -21.13
CA LEU A 212 7.93 -12.77 -19.77
C LEU A 212 8.49 -14.00 -19.04
N ASN A 213 7.82 -15.14 -19.19
CA ASN A 213 8.15 -16.39 -18.50
C ASN A 213 9.11 -17.28 -19.29
N ALA A 214 9.65 -16.80 -20.41
CA ALA A 214 10.70 -17.52 -21.11
C ALA A 214 12.00 -17.50 -20.30
N GLY A 215 12.56 -18.71 -20.03
CA GLY A 215 13.79 -18.86 -19.24
C GLY A 215 13.56 -18.80 -17.73
N ALA A 216 14.52 -18.22 -17.01
CA ALA A 216 14.44 -18.12 -15.54
C ALA A 216 13.42 -17.06 -15.10
N ASP A 217 12.74 -17.30 -13.98
CA ASP A 217 11.78 -16.33 -13.42
C ASP A 217 12.46 -15.04 -12.94
N THR A 218 13.72 -15.13 -12.56
CA THR A 218 14.45 -14.03 -11.91
C THR A 218 15.70 -13.64 -12.68
N VAL A 219 16.22 -12.45 -12.39
CA VAL A 219 17.52 -12.00 -12.89
C VAL A 219 18.54 -11.92 -11.76
N PRO A 220 19.85 -12.15 -12.05
CA PRO A 220 20.90 -12.05 -11.04
C PRO A 220 21.00 -10.65 -10.43
N GLY A 221 21.35 -10.59 -9.14
CA GLY A 221 21.61 -9.33 -8.44
C GLY A 221 20.36 -8.60 -7.91
N VAL A 222 19.16 -9.14 -8.14
CA VAL A 222 17.90 -8.67 -7.59
C VAL A 222 17.36 -9.70 -6.60
N ARG A 223 16.85 -9.26 -5.44
CA ARG A 223 16.12 -10.10 -4.49
C ARG A 223 14.64 -10.04 -4.79
N TYR A 224 13.96 -11.17 -4.65
CA TYR A 224 12.53 -11.28 -4.92
C TYR A 224 11.79 -11.77 -3.67
N THR A 225 10.68 -11.12 -3.36
CA THR A 225 9.73 -11.61 -2.36
C THR A 225 8.33 -11.59 -2.98
N VAL A 226 7.65 -12.72 -2.91
CA VAL A 226 6.23 -12.82 -3.30
C VAL A 226 5.42 -13.03 -2.03
N ILE A 227 4.41 -12.19 -1.82
CA ILE A 227 3.48 -12.27 -0.70
C ILE A 227 2.11 -12.63 -1.27
N ALA A 228 1.64 -13.83 -0.97
CA ALA A 228 0.42 -14.40 -1.53
C ALA A 228 -0.62 -14.69 -0.42
N THR A 229 -1.87 -14.73 -0.79
CA THR A 229 -2.97 -15.24 0.04
C THR A 229 -3.63 -16.44 -0.60
N ARG A 230 -4.06 -17.44 0.21
CA ARG A 230 -4.85 -18.56 -0.31
C ARG A 230 -6.27 -18.17 -0.72
N TYR A 231 -6.70 -16.99 -0.30
CA TYR A 231 -8.03 -16.45 -0.59
C TYR A 231 -8.06 -15.56 -1.84
N ASP A 232 -6.96 -15.54 -2.60
CA ASP A 232 -6.92 -14.82 -3.88
C ASP A 232 -7.92 -15.41 -4.87
N GLU A 233 -8.87 -14.59 -5.31
CA GLU A 233 -9.90 -14.95 -6.28
C GLU A 233 -9.62 -14.43 -7.69
N VAL A 234 -8.59 -13.58 -7.83
CA VAL A 234 -8.16 -12.99 -9.10
C VAL A 234 -7.06 -13.82 -9.73
N VAL A 235 -5.99 -14.09 -9.00
CA VAL A 235 -4.84 -14.88 -9.48
C VAL A 235 -4.92 -16.29 -8.91
N THR A 236 -5.61 -17.15 -9.64
CA THR A 236 -5.91 -18.52 -9.20
C THR A 236 -5.32 -19.59 -10.10
N PRO A 237 -4.79 -20.67 -9.53
CA PRO A 237 -4.52 -20.91 -8.11
C PRO A 237 -3.39 -19.98 -7.59
N TYR A 238 -3.47 -19.53 -6.34
CA TYR A 238 -2.51 -18.56 -5.78
C TYR A 238 -1.02 -18.94 -5.97
N ARG A 239 -0.72 -20.23 -6.12
CA ARG A 239 0.66 -20.72 -6.36
C ARG A 239 1.25 -20.27 -7.69
N THR A 240 0.42 -19.85 -8.65
CA THR A 240 0.91 -19.26 -9.91
C THR A 240 1.53 -17.87 -9.71
N GLN A 241 1.39 -17.30 -8.53
CA GLN A 241 2.08 -16.07 -8.14
C GLN A 241 3.56 -16.29 -7.82
N TYR A 242 3.93 -17.50 -7.39
CA TYR A 242 5.27 -17.83 -6.91
C TYR A 242 6.30 -17.78 -8.03
N LEU A 243 7.51 -17.40 -7.66
CA LEU A 243 8.68 -17.42 -8.54
C LEU A 243 9.65 -18.51 -8.10
N ASP A 244 10.42 -19.03 -9.04
CA ASP A 244 11.51 -19.95 -8.79
C ASP A 244 12.86 -19.27 -9.00
N GLY A 245 13.78 -19.48 -8.06
CA GLY A 245 15.12 -18.93 -8.16
C GLY A 245 15.88 -18.85 -6.83
N PRO A 246 17.19 -18.67 -6.88
CA PRO A 246 18.02 -18.68 -5.66
C PRO A 246 17.80 -17.48 -4.74
N ASN A 247 17.26 -16.37 -5.26
CA ASN A 247 17.05 -15.13 -4.52
C ASN A 247 15.55 -14.86 -4.27
N VAL A 248 14.73 -15.91 -4.25
CA VAL A 248 13.28 -15.82 -4.10
C VAL A 248 12.86 -16.25 -2.70
N ARG A 249 11.97 -15.46 -2.10
CA ARG A 249 11.19 -15.83 -0.92
C ARG A 249 9.72 -15.76 -1.27
N ASN A 250 9.04 -16.91 -1.31
CA ASN A 250 7.59 -16.99 -1.46
C ASN A 250 6.95 -17.09 -0.07
N VAL A 251 6.01 -16.23 0.22
CA VAL A 251 5.31 -16.10 1.52
C VAL A 251 3.84 -16.34 1.29
N LEU A 252 3.24 -17.26 2.05
CA LEU A 252 1.79 -17.39 2.16
C LEU A 252 1.35 -16.79 3.48
N LEU A 253 0.48 -15.77 3.45
CA LEU A 253 0.05 -15.07 4.68
C LEU A 253 -0.54 -16.04 5.72
N GLN A 254 -1.30 -17.04 5.29
CA GLN A 254 -1.95 -17.97 6.20
C GLN A 254 -0.99 -18.98 6.86
N ASP A 255 0.24 -19.08 6.38
CA ASP A 255 1.31 -19.83 7.07
C ASP A 255 1.90 -18.99 8.21
N LEU A 256 1.82 -17.67 8.13
CA LEU A 256 2.24 -16.73 9.18
C LEU A 256 1.09 -16.42 10.14
N CYS A 257 -0.11 -16.23 9.62
CA CYS A 257 -1.31 -15.92 10.36
C CYS A 257 -2.52 -16.67 9.78
N ALA A 258 -2.88 -17.80 10.37
CA ALA A 258 -3.98 -18.64 9.89
C ALA A 258 -5.36 -17.94 9.93
N ALA A 259 -5.50 -16.90 10.74
CA ALA A 259 -6.72 -16.10 10.86
C ALA A 259 -6.81 -14.96 9.84
N ASP A 260 -5.78 -14.74 9.05
CA ASP A 260 -5.81 -13.76 7.97
C ASP A 260 -6.72 -14.24 6.85
N LEU A 261 -7.71 -13.41 6.50
CA LEU A 261 -8.70 -13.69 5.47
C LEU A 261 -8.62 -12.70 4.29
N SER A 262 -7.53 -11.93 4.21
CA SER A 262 -7.35 -10.95 3.14
C SER A 262 -7.41 -11.63 1.78
N GLU A 263 -8.24 -11.09 0.90
CA GLU A 263 -8.39 -11.47 -0.49
C GLU A 263 -7.47 -10.61 -1.38
N HIS A 264 -7.59 -10.74 -2.71
CA HIS A 264 -6.66 -10.11 -3.66
C HIS A 264 -6.47 -8.61 -3.49
N VAL A 265 -7.55 -7.85 -3.25
CA VAL A 265 -7.46 -6.39 -3.12
C VAL A 265 -7.02 -5.99 -1.71
N ALA A 266 -7.58 -6.62 -0.69
CA ALA A 266 -7.27 -6.31 0.70
C ALA A 266 -5.79 -6.54 1.02
N ILE A 267 -5.18 -7.63 0.53
CA ILE A 267 -3.76 -7.93 0.77
C ILE A 267 -2.83 -6.80 0.29
N GLY A 268 -3.19 -6.13 -0.82
CA GLY A 268 -2.37 -5.04 -1.40
C GLY A 268 -2.70 -3.66 -0.87
N THR A 269 -3.86 -3.47 -0.20
CA THR A 269 -4.36 -2.13 0.13
C THR A 269 -4.47 -1.83 1.61
N ILE A 270 -4.82 -2.83 2.45
CA ILE A 270 -5.11 -2.60 3.87
C ILE A 270 -4.47 -3.62 4.82
N ASP A 271 -3.91 -4.72 4.32
CA ASP A 271 -3.42 -5.82 5.14
C ASP A 271 -2.09 -5.49 5.80
N ARG A 272 -2.12 -5.35 7.12
CA ARG A 272 -0.93 -5.02 7.91
C ARG A 272 0.06 -6.18 8.04
N ILE A 273 -0.39 -7.43 7.91
CA ILE A 273 0.50 -8.60 7.93
C ILE A 273 1.33 -8.62 6.65
N ALA A 274 0.68 -8.39 5.50
CA ALA A 274 1.37 -8.23 4.23
C ALA A 274 2.35 -7.04 4.27
N PHE A 275 1.97 -5.91 4.87
CA PHE A 275 2.83 -4.72 4.97
C PHE A 275 4.04 -4.95 5.89
N HIS A 276 3.88 -5.72 6.96
CA HIS A 276 4.99 -6.15 7.80
C HIS A 276 5.96 -7.04 7.01
N GLU A 277 5.46 -7.94 6.18
CA GLU A 277 6.31 -8.76 5.30
C GLU A 277 6.98 -7.94 4.18
N VAL A 278 6.33 -6.87 3.69
CA VAL A 278 6.99 -5.89 2.81
C VAL A 278 8.18 -5.24 3.53
N GLU A 279 8.00 -4.77 4.76
CA GLU A 279 9.07 -4.17 5.56
C GLU A 279 10.23 -5.17 5.79
N ASN A 280 9.92 -6.41 6.18
CA ASN A 280 10.90 -7.48 6.31
C ASN A 280 11.68 -7.75 5.00
N ALA A 281 11.01 -7.64 3.85
CA ALA A 281 11.65 -7.83 2.55
C ALA A 281 12.55 -6.64 2.14
N LEU A 282 12.17 -5.43 2.51
CA LEU A 282 12.94 -4.20 2.26
C LEU A 282 14.21 -4.15 3.14
N ASP A 283 14.10 -4.57 4.39
CA ASP A 283 15.20 -4.60 5.36
C ASP A 283 15.38 -5.98 6.02
N PRO A 284 15.88 -6.97 5.27
CA PRO A 284 16.03 -8.35 5.79
C PRO A 284 17.05 -8.49 6.90
N ALA A 285 17.93 -7.52 7.10
CA ALA A 285 18.90 -7.55 8.20
C ALA A 285 18.24 -7.29 9.56
N HIS A 286 17.12 -6.57 9.57
CA HIS A 286 16.35 -6.24 10.76
C HIS A 286 14.94 -6.88 10.74
N ALA A 287 14.75 -7.89 9.89
CA ALA A 287 13.46 -8.58 9.78
C ALA A 287 13.05 -9.20 11.13
N THR A 288 11.78 -9.05 11.47
CA THR A 288 11.20 -9.60 12.70
C THR A 288 10.14 -10.63 12.38
N PRO A 289 9.99 -11.68 13.25
CA PRO A 289 8.92 -12.65 13.05
C PRO A 289 7.55 -12.00 13.04
N THR A 290 6.70 -12.42 12.11
CA THR A 290 5.32 -11.93 12.04
C THR A 290 4.51 -12.52 13.20
N ASN A 291 3.94 -11.63 13.99
CA ASN A 291 3.02 -11.99 15.06
C ASN A 291 1.63 -11.43 14.71
N CYS A 292 0.66 -12.32 14.45
CA CYS A 292 -0.69 -11.93 14.09
C CYS A 292 -1.30 -10.88 15.03
N LEU A 293 -1.14 -11.04 16.33
CA LEU A 293 -1.78 -10.15 17.32
C LEU A 293 -1.10 -8.79 17.40
N SER A 294 0.22 -8.72 17.23
CA SER A 294 0.97 -7.47 17.35
C SER A 294 0.92 -6.62 16.07
N VAL A 295 0.63 -7.24 14.93
CA VAL A 295 0.58 -6.53 13.64
C VAL A 295 -0.81 -5.96 13.38
N ILE A 296 -1.87 -6.60 13.91
CA ILE A 296 -3.27 -6.19 13.73
C ILE A 296 -3.70 -5.15 14.79
N GLY A 297 -3.00 -5.06 15.92
CA GLY A 297 -3.29 -4.23 17.10
C GLY A 297 -3.04 -2.72 16.93
#